data_97565edf80330532ffe12ea31d9f5e76
#
_entry.id   97565edf80330532ffe12ea31d9f5e76
#
_cell.length_a   1.000
_cell.length_b   1.000
_cell.length_c   1.000
_cell.angle_alpha   90.00
_cell.angle_beta   90.00
_cell.angle_gamma   90.00
#
_symmetry.space_group_name_H-M   'P 1'
#
loop_
_entity.id
_entity.type
_entity.pdbx_description
1 polymer ?
#
loop_
_entity_poly.entity_id
_entity_poly.type
_entity_poly.pdbx_seq_one_letter_code
_entity_poly.pdbx_strand_id
1 'polypeptide(L)'
;MRKLTLCFPYYCNAGMLRLQFERIRAYGADVLEQLAVIVVDDGSPDGDAQGEPIGCPLTIFKIGVDVRWNQDAARNIAAHHATTPWLLLTDIDHIVPHATMAAILGTERPAKHVYRFERRTLERDGDLSRYKPHPNSWLMTRALFEKIGGYDERYAGFYGTDAEFRDRVNQHAKIVMLPQWLIRVPRTVVPDASTTTYGRKEPMDAFGMPRVTAARALEGAWTPRRLTFPYRKLFESPC
;
A
#
# COMPACT_ATOMS: atom_id res chain seq x y z
N MET A 1 19.18 -1.63 13.36
CA MET A 1 17.74 -1.72 13.73
C MET A 1 16.89 -1.27 12.55
N ARG A 2 15.92 -2.08 12.14
CA ARG A 2 15.04 -1.75 11.01
C ARG A 2 14.18 -0.55 11.33
N LYS A 3 14.04 0.36 10.38
CA LYS A 3 13.36 1.65 10.56
C LYS A 3 12.01 1.73 9.86
N LEU A 4 11.85 1.00 8.74
CA LEU A 4 10.70 1.16 7.85
C LEU A 4 10.14 -0.19 7.42
N THR A 5 8.82 -0.32 7.42
CA THR A 5 8.11 -1.39 6.70
C THR A 5 7.45 -0.81 5.44
N LEU A 6 7.81 -1.35 4.27
CA LEU A 6 7.12 -1.13 3.02
C LEU A 6 5.94 -2.10 2.93
N CYS A 7 4.74 -1.57 2.74
CA CYS A 7 3.50 -2.33 2.72
C CYS A 7 2.74 -2.08 1.43
N PHE A 8 2.32 -3.14 0.75
CA PHE A 8 1.42 -3.02 -0.38
C PHE A 8 0.45 -4.21 -0.51
N PRO A 9 -0.80 -3.96 -0.94
CA PRO A 9 -1.74 -5.00 -1.28
C PRO A 9 -1.37 -5.66 -2.60
N TYR A 10 -1.67 -6.94 -2.72
CA TYR A 10 -1.55 -7.76 -3.92
C TYR A 10 -2.93 -8.30 -4.31
N TYR A 11 -3.25 -8.37 -5.59
CA TYR A 11 -4.43 -9.08 -6.11
C TYR A 11 -4.18 -9.53 -7.54
N CYS A 12 -3.84 -10.80 -7.72
CA CYS A 12 -3.50 -11.39 -9.03
C CYS A 12 -2.43 -10.61 -9.81
N ASN A 13 -1.43 -10.05 -9.10
CA ASN A 13 -0.39 -9.18 -9.66
C ASN A 13 0.98 -9.88 -9.72
N ALA A 14 1.05 -11.14 -10.15
CA ALA A 14 2.27 -11.95 -10.08
C ALA A 14 3.46 -11.32 -10.85
N GLY A 15 3.22 -10.76 -12.03
CA GLY A 15 4.25 -10.06 -12.80
C GLY A 15 4.73 -8.80 -12.11
N MET A 16 3.81 -8.01 -11.58
CA MET A 16 4.14 -6.80 -10.85
C MET A 16 4.86 -7.08 -9.54
N LEU A 17 4.46 -8.16 -8.82
CA LEU A 17 5.13 -8.59 -7.58
C LEU A 17 6.59 -8.98 -7.84
N ARG A 18 6.87 -9.75 -8.91
CA ARG A 18 8.24 -10.08 -9.31
C ARG A 18 9.06 -8.82 -9.59
N LEU A 19 8.50 -7.86 -10.32
CA LEU A 19 9.17 -6.58 -10.58
C LEU A 19 9.47 -5.83 -9.27
N GLN A 20 8.54 -5.78 -8.32
CA GLN A 20 8.79 -5.18 -7.00
C GLN A 20 9.96 -5.87 -6.29
N PHE A 21 10.00 -7.20 -6.27
CA PHE A 21 11.08 -7.94 -5.64
C PHE A 21 12.43 -7.72 -6.33
N GLU A 22 12.48 -7.66 -7.64
CA GLU A 22 13.69 -7.30 -8.40
C GLU A 22 14.19 -5.91 -8.02
N ARG A 23 13.31 -4.93 -7.93
CA ARG A 23 13.66 -3.55 -7.56
C ARG A 23 14.12 -3.43 -6.12
N ILE A 24 13.52 -4.18 -5.20
CA ILE A 24 13.94 -4.21 -3.79
C ILE A 24 15.31 -4.88 -3.65
N ARG A 25 15.56 -6.01 -4.30
CA ARG A 25 16.88 -6.69 -4.31
C ARG A 25 18.01 -5.79 -4.86
N ALA A 26 17.67 -4.86 -5.73
CA ALA A 26 18.63 -3.91 -6.28
C ALA A 26 18.98 -2.74 -5.34
N TYR A 27 18.37 -2.66 -4.15
CA TYR A 27 18.80 -1.68 -3.14
C TYR A 27 20.16 -2.08 -2.55
N GLY A 28 20.94 -1.07 -2.12
CA GLY A 28 22.18 -1.31 -1.39
C GLY A 28 21.93 -1.94 -0.01
N ALA A 29 22.96 -2.59 0.53
CA ALA A 29 22.90 -3.25 1.84
C ALA A 29 22.48 -2.28 2.95
N ASP A 30 22.93 -1.04 2.90
CA ASP A 30 22.58 0.04 3.82
C ASP A 30 21.08 0.35 3.89
N VAL A 31 20.36 0.16 2.77
CA VAL A 31 18.90 0.28 2.68
C VAL A 31 18.24 -1.00 3.17
N LEU A 32 18.67 -2.17 2.67
CA LEU A 32 18.05 -3.46 2.97
C LEU A 32 18.08 -3.82 4.45
N GLU A 33 19.16 -3.48 5.15
CA GLU A 33 19.32 -3.69 6.60
C GLU A 33 18.30 -2.91 7.45
N GLN A 34 17.77 -1.79 6.92
CA GLN A 34 16.82 -0.92 7.59
C GLN A 34 15.37 -1.14 7.15
N LEU A 35 15.15 -2.00 6.16
CA LEU A 35 13.86 -2.26 5.53
C LEU A 35 13.26 -3.59 6.00
N ALA A 36 11.95 -3.65 6.07
CA ALA A 36 11.13 -4.87 6.04
C ALA A 36 10.02 -4.68 4.99
N VAL A 37 9.50 -5.77 4.45
CA VAL A 37 8.43 -5.75 3.46
C VAL A 37 7.28 -6.63 3.90
N ILE A 38 6.07 -6.11 3.81
CA ILE A 38 4.84 -6.88 4.02
C ILE A 38 3.95 -6.75 2.79
N VAL A 39 3.62 -7.88 2.21
CA VAL A 39 2.65 -8.01 1.12
C VAL A 39 1.39 -8.65 1.69
N VAL A 40 0.23 -8.13 1.35
CA VAL A 40 -1.03 -8.76 1.72
C VAL A 40 -1.86 -9.04 0.47
N ASP A 41 -2.06 -10.31 0.21
CA ASP A 41 -2.94 -10.79 -0.85
C ASP A 41 -4.39 -10.53 -0.46
N ASP A 42 -5.05 -9.68 -1.22
CA ASP A 42 -6.42 -9.24 -1.02
C ASP A 42 -7.44 -10.28 -1.56
N GLY A 43 -7.25 -11.53 -1.14
CA GLY A 43 -8.18 -12.62 -1.47
C GLY A 43 -8.14 -13.09 -2.93
N SER A 44 -6.98 -13.07 -3.59
CA SER A 44 -6.85 -13.57 -4.98
C SER A 44 -7.51 -14.93 -5.14
N PRO A 45 -8.46 -15.12 -6.08
CA PRO A 45 -9.10 -16.41 -6.30
C PRO A 45 -8.14 -17.41 -6.91
N ASP A 46 -7.25 -16.94 -7.79
CA ASP A 46 -6.24 -17.75 -8.48
C ASP A 46 -4.87 -17.07 -8.36
N GLY A 47 -3.81 -17.85 -8.15
CA GLY A 47 -2.45 -17.33 -8.14
C GLY A 47 -2.13 -16.50 -6.90
N ASP A 48 -2.08 -17.16 -5.75
CA ASP A 48 -1.62 -16.59 -4.48
C ASP A 48 -0.28 -15.85 -4.64
N ALA A 49 -0.09 -14.79 -3.86
CA ALA A 49 1.20 -14.10 -3.81
C ALA A 49 2.32 -15.07 -3.40
N GLN A 50 3.33 -15.20 -4.27
CA GLN A 50 4.47 -16.08 -4.04
C GLN A 50 5.62 -15.29 -3.44
N GLY A 51 6.22 -15.83 -2.36
CA GLY A 51 7.37 -15.21 -1.69
C GLY A 51 8.69 -15.81 -2.16
N GLU A 52 9.73 -14.98 -2.13
CA GLU A 52 11.11 -15.37 -2.37
C GLU A 52 12.05 -14.46 -1.55
N PRO A 53 13.29 -14.85 -1.25
CA PRO A 53 14.24 -13.97 -0.56
C PRO A 53 14.51 -12.69 -1.36
N ILE A 54 14.43 -11.54 -0.70
CA ILE A 54 14.63 -10.22 -1.33
C ILE A 54 15.75 -9.39 -0.69
N GLY A 55 16.54 -9.99 0.20
CA GLY A 55 17.66 -9.33 0.87
C GLY A 55 17.27 -8.55 2.14
N CYS A 56 15.98 -8.54 2.48
CA CYS A 56 15.44 -8.02 3.74
C CYS A 56 14.25 -8.89 4.16
N PRO A 57 13.76 -8.80 5.43
CA PRO A 57 12.60 -9.57 5.85
C PRO A 57 11.39 -9.33 4.97
N LEU A 58 10.79 -10.40 4.51
CA LEU A 58 9.54 -10.43 3.75
C LEU A 58 8.51 -11.29 4.46
N THR A 59 7.33 -10.74 4.67
CA THR A 59 6.16 -11.52 5.12
C THR A 59 5.01 -11.33 4.14
N ILE A 60 4.36 -12.44 3.77
CA ILE A 60 3.17 -12.41 2.92
C ILE A 60 1.99 -12.98 3.69
N PHE A 61 0.90 -12.24 3.74
CA PHE A 61 -0.40 -12.69 4.24
C PHE A 61 -1.40 -12.80 3.10
N LYS A 62 -2.47 -13.59 3.32
CA LYS A 62 -3.62 -13.66 2.42
C LYS A 62 -4.91 -13.52 3.20
N ILE A 63 -5.81 -12.67 2.73
CA ILE A 63 -7.20 -12.58 3.20
C ILE A 63 -7.97 -13.80 2.69
N GLY A 64 -8.75 -14.43 3.57
CA GLY A 64 -9.44 -15.69 3.31
C GLY A 64 -10.69 -15.56 2.43
N VAL A 65 -11.07 -14.37 2.03
CA VAL A 65 -12.27 -14.08 1.23
C VAL A 65 -11.93 -13.11 0.09
N ASP A 66 -12.52 -13.32 -1.08
CA ASP A 66 -12.40 -12.39 -2.21
C ASP A 66 -13.54 -11.35 -2.13
N VAL A 67 -13.24 -10.20 -1.57
CA VAL A 67 -14.15 -9.07 -1.50
C VAL A 67 -13.67 -7.98 -2.44
N ARG A 68 -14.56 -7.53 -3.31
CA ARG A 68 -14.25 -6.45 -4.25
C ARG A 68 -13.72 -5.21 -3.51
N TRP A 69 -12.60 -4.63 -3.97
CA TRP A 69 -12.02 -3.38 -3.43
C TRP A 69 -11.71 -3.43 -1.92
N ASN A 70 -11.09 -4.51 -1.45
CA ASN A 70 -10.78 -4.71 -0.02
C ASN A 70 -9.32 -4.44 0.32
N GLN A 71 -8.64 -3.64 -0.48
CA GLN A 71 -7.24 -3.25 -0.26
C GLN A 71 -7.00 -2.53 1.08
N ASP A 72 -8.05 -1.99 1.69
CA ASP A 72 -7.99 -1.31 2.99
C ASP A 72 -7.74 -2.31 4.12
N ALA A 73 -8.40 -3.47 4.09
CA ALA A 73 -8.11 -4.57 5.02
C ALA A 73 -6.67 -5.07 4.84
N ALA A 74 -6.20 -5.18 3.59
CA ALA A 74 -4.81 -5.57 3.32
C ALA A 74 -3.81 -4.59 3.95
N ARG A 75 -4.04 -3.26 3.87
CA ARG A 75 -3.19 -2.25 4.51
C ARG A 75 -3.26 -2.31 6.03
N ASN A 76 -4.44 -2.57 6.63
CA ASN A 76 -4.59 -2.74 8.06
C ASN A 76 -3.81 -3.95 8.57
N ILE A 77 -3.90 -5.10 7.91
CA ILE A 77 -3.14 -6.31 8.24
C ILE A 77 -1.64 -6.03 8.17
N ALA A 78 -1.17 -5.38 7.09
CA ALA A 78 0.24 -5.03 6.96
C ALA A 78 0.72 -4.12 8.10
N ALA A 79 -0.03 -3.07 8.43
CA ALA A 79 0.30 -2.14 9.51
C ALA A 79 0.28 -2.82 10.88
N HIS A 80 -0.64 -3.76 11.11
CA HIS A 80 -0.75 -4.54 12.36
C HIS A 80 0.49 -5.40 12.58
N HIS A 81 0.99 -6.07 11.55
CA HIS A 81 2.14 -6.96 11.63
C HIS A 81 3.49 -6.25 11.49
N ALA A 82 3.51 -4.98 11.10
CA ALA A 82 4.74 -4.21 11.01
C ALA A 82 5.40 -4.05 12.38
N THR A 83 6.69 -4.35 12.47
CA THR A 83 7.49 -4.25 13.70
C THR A 83 8.38 -3.01 13.74
N THR A 84 8.43 -2.25 12.65
CA THR A 84 9.24 -1.04 12.52
C THR A 84 8.46 0.20 12.96
N PRO A 85 9.14 1.29 13.36
CA PRO A 85 8.47 2.51 13.78
C PRO A 85 7.76 3.26 12.63
N TRP A 86 8.23 3.10 11.38
CA TRP A 86 7.67 3.76 10.21
C TRP A 86 7.01 2.79 9.24
N LEU A 87 5.93 3.23 8.62
CA LEU A 87 5.19 2.54 7.55
C LEU A 87 5.27 3.37 6.26
N LEU A 88 5.57 2.73 5.16
CA LEU A 88 5.31 3.24 3.82
C LEU A 88 4.22 2.37 3.18
N LEU A 89 2.99 2.87 3.20
CA LEU A 89 1.84 2.25 2.55
C LEU A 89 1.79 2.73 1.11
N THR A 90 1.69 1.83 0.14
CA THR A 90 1.51 2.19 -1.27
C THR A 90 0.81 1.06 -2.02
N ASP A 91 0.47 1.27 -3.29
CA ASP A 91 -0.06 0.20 -4.13
C ASP A 91 1.08 -0.56 -4.82
N ILE A 92 0.82 -1.81 -5.20
CA ILE A 92 1.83 -2.69 -5.80
C ILE A 92 2.38 -2.14 -7.12
N ASP A 93 1.59 -1.35 -7.87
CA ASP A 93 2.00 -0.71 -9.13
C ASP A 93 2.85 0.55 -8.94
N HIS A 94 3.30 0.84 -7.71
CA HIS A 94 4.16 1.96 -7.39
C HIS A 94 5.51 1.48 -6.87
N ILE A 95 6.56 1.64 -7.68
CA ILE A 95 7.96 1.36 -7.31
C ILE A 95 8.51 2.55 -6.50
N VAL A 96 9.20 2.25 -5.41
CA VAL A 96 9.98 3.24 -4.67
C VAL A 96 11.40 3.24 -5.25
N PRO A 97 11.88 4.32 -5.90
CA PRO A 97 13.26 4.38 -6.38
C PRO A 97 14.27 4.27 -5.23
N HIS A 98 15.46 3.70 -5.48
CA HIS A 98 16.54 3.61 -4.48
C HIS A 98 16.82 4.96 -3.82
N ALA A 99 17.00 6.03 -4.61
CA ALA A 99 17.25 7.37 -4.09
C ALA A 99 16.12 7.88 -3.18
N THR A 100 14.86 7.55 -3.49
CA THR A 100 13.71 7.89 -2.64
C THR A 100 13.76 7.09 -1.33
N MET A 101 14.04 5.79 -1.39
CA MET A 101 14.13 4.94 -0.21
C MET A 101 15.29 5.37 0.70
N ALA A 102 16.47 5.61 0.15
CA ALA A 102 17.63 6.11 0.89
C ALA A 102 17.32 7.47 1.57
N ALA A 103 16.66 8.39 0.87
CA ALA A 103 16.25 9.67 1.45
C ALA A 103 15.21 9.51 2.57
N ILE A 104 14.28 8.55 2.46
CA ILE A 104 13.33 8.23 3.53
C ILE A 104 14.07 7.74 4.77
N LEU A 105 15.00 6.83 4.62
CA LEU A 105 15.74 6.21 5.73
C LEU A 105 16.80 7.13 6.35
N GLY A 106 17.41 7.98 5.54
CA GLY A 106 18.51 8.89 5.96
C GLY A 106 18.08 10.22 6.56
N THR A 107 16.78 10.56 6.53
CA THR A 107 16.30 11.86 7.02
C THR A 107 15.38 11.67 8.23
N GLU A 108 15.71 12.31 9.35
CA GLU A 108 14.80 12.38 10.49
C GLU A 108 13.59 13.26 10.17
N ARG A 109 12.42 12.85 10.64
CA ARG A 109 11.15 13.54 10.36
C ARG A 109 10.27 13.58 11.61
N PRO A 110 9.50 14.66 11.81
CA PRO A 110 8.50 14.73 12.87
C PRO A 110 7.49 13.57 12.80
N ALA A 111 7.45 12.75 13.84
CA ALA A 111 6.59 11.57 13.93
C ALA A 111 5.08 11.88 13.91
N LYS A 112 4.71 13.13 14.19
CA LYS A 112 3.33 13.62 14.19
C LYS A 112 2.82 14.06 12.82
N HIS A 113 3.65 14.00 11.77
CA HIS A 113 3.28 14.34 10.40
C HIS A 113 3.07 13.09 9.57
N VAL A 114 2.28 13.23 8.53
CA VAL A 114 2.11 12.26 7.46
C VAL A 114 2.74 12.82 6.20
N TYR A 115 3.48 11.98 5.47
CA TYR A 115 4.22 12.41 4.29
C TYR A 115 3.66 11.74 3.05
N ARG A 116 3.63 12.49 1.96
CA ARG A 116 3.23 12.04 0.62
C ARG A 116 4.35 12.32 -0.37
N PHE A 117 4.26 11.72 -1.53
CA PHE A 117 5.28 11.75 -2.56
C PHE A 117 4.74 12.37 -3.85
N GLU A 118 5.63 13.00 -4.62
CA GLU A 118 5.36 13.19 -6.02
C GLU A 118 5.21 11.83 -6.72
N ARG A 119 4.65 11.81 -7.92
CA ARG A 119 4.52 10.60 -8.72
C ARG A 119 4.94 10.85 -10.15
N ARG A 120 5.66 9.87 -10.70
CA ARG A 120 5.97 9.77 -12.12
C ARG A 120 5.39 8.49 -12.67
N THR A 121 5.03 8.48 -13.96
CA THR A 121 4.57 7.29 -14.67
C THR A 121 5.68 6.81 -15.58
N LEU A 122 5.96 5.51 -15.55
CA LEU A 122 6.89 4.86 -16.47
C LEU A 122 6.21 4.72 -17.84
N GLU A 123 6.79 5.30 -18.86
CA GLU A 123 6.32 5.18 -20.24
C GLU A 123 6.92 3.94 -20.91
N ARG A 124 6.39 3.54 -22.07
CA ARG A 124 6.84 2.33 -22.78
C ARG A 124 8.29 2.42 -23.28
N ASP A 125 8.76 3.61 -23.58
CA ASP A 125 10.12 3.92 -24.01
C ASP A 125 11.12 4.02 -22.84
N GLY A 126 10.64 3.89 -21.62
CA GLY A 126 11.43 3.96 -20.39
C GLY A 126 11.48 5.35 -19.75
N ASP A 127 10.92 6.36 -20.38
CA ASP A 127 10.84 7.71 -19.86
C ASP A 127 9.89 7.81 -18.65
N LEU A 128 10.06 8.88 -17.87
CA LEU A 128 9.25 9.17 -16.68
C LEU A 128 8.46 10.46 -16.86
N SER A 129 7.17 10.36 -17.11
CA SER A 129 6.27 11.52 -17.15
C SER A 129 5.75 11.90 -15.77
N ARG A 130 5.58 13.21 -15.52
CA ARG A 130 5.01 13.69 -14.25
C ARG A 130 3.51 13.38 -14.18
N TYR A 131 3.05 12.93 -13.02
CA TYR A 131 1.64 12.67 -12.77
C TYR A 131 1.22 13.17 -11.38
N LYS A 132 -0.10 13.34 -11.16
CA LYS A 132 -0.63 13.76 -9.85
C LYS A 132 -0.22 12.78 -8.74
N PRO A 133 0.04 13.25 -7.50
CA PRO A 133 0.37 12.38 -6.37
C PRO A 133 -0.63 11.25 -6.17
N HIS A 134 -0.13 10.07 -5.79
CA HIS A 134 -1.00 8.92 -5.57
C HIS A 134 -1.82 9.09 -4.28
N PRO A 135 -3.15 8.86 -4.29
CA PRO A 135 -4.00 9.10 -3.13
C PRO A 135 -3.69 8.18 -1.94
N ASN A 136 -3.25 6.95 -2.19
CA ASN A 136 -2.99 5.91 -1.19
C ASN A 136 -1.51 5.65 -0.90
N SER A 137 -0.59 6.56 -1.26
CA SER A 137 0.82 6.44 -0.86
C SER A 137 1.10 7.34 0.33
N TRP A 138 1.38 6.72 1.48
CA TRP A 138 1.51 7.36 2.78
C TRP A 138 2.77 6.88 3.52
N LEU A 139 3.62 7.83 3.95
CA LEU A 139 4.69 7.56 4.89
C LEU A 139 4.30 8.18 6.24
N MET A 140 4.21 7.36 7.28
CA MET A 140 3.85 7.79 8.63
C MET A 140 4.39 6.82 9.68
N THR A 141 4.40 7.22 10.94
CA THR A 141 4.72 6.28 12.01
C THR A 141 3.56 5.30 12.22
N ARG A 142 3.90 4.07 12.65
CA ARG A 142 2.90 3.07 13.05
C ARG A 142 2.00 3.59 14.18
N ALA A 143 2.59 4.27 15.15
CA ALA A 143 1.83 4.87 16.25
C ALA A 143 0.79 5.91 15.76
N LEU A 144 1.14 6.71 14.75
CA LEU A 144 0.21 7.66 14.15
C LEU A 144 -0.90 6.95 13.35
N PHE A 145 -0.55 5.89 12.59
CA PHE A 145 -1.55 5.06 11.90
C PHE A 145 -2.58 4.47 12.87
N GLU A 146 -2.11 3.94 14.00
CA GLU A 146 -2.98 3.42 15.08
C GLU A 146 -3.86 4.52 15.69
N LYS A 147 -3.28 5.68 15.95
CA LYS A 147 -4.01 6.85 16.49
C LYS A 147 -5.12 7.33 15.53
N ILE A 148 -4.86 7.31 14.23
CA ILE A 148 -5.85 7.66 13.19
C ILE A 148 -6.95 6.60 13.09
N GLY A 149 -6.69 5.38 13.56
CA GLY A 149 -7.60 4.25 13.52
C GLY A 149 -7.47 3.37 12.28
N GLY A 150 -6.43 3.54 11.46
CA GLY A 150 -6.24 2.78 10.21
C GLY A 150 -7.34 3.01 9.17
N TYR A 151 -7.52 2.11 8.24
CA TYR A 151 -8.62 2.13 7.28
C TYR A 151 -9.88 1.48 7.87
N ASP A 152 -11.05 1.92 7.47
CA ASP A 152 -12.32 1.35 7.94
C ASP A 152 -12.81 0.24 7.03
N GLU A 153 -12.71 -1.00 7.48
CA GLU A 153 -13.06 -2.20 6.70
C GLU A 153 -14.56 -2.36 6.44
N ARG A 154 -15.43 -1.56 7.09
CA ARG A 154 -16.87 -1.52 6.74
C ARG A 154 -17.10 -1.01 5.32
N TYR A 155 -16.13 -0.30 4.77
CA TYR A 155 -16.18 0.20 3.41
C TYR A 155 -15.58 -0.76 2.36
N ALA A 156 -15.28 -1.99 2.71
CA ALA A 156 -14.93 -3.01 1.73
C ALA A 156 -16.02 -3.11 0.66
N GLY A 157 -15.61 -3.04 -0.60
CA GLY A 157 -16.54 -2.97 -1.76
C GLY A 157 -16.89 -1.55 -2.22
N PHE A 158 -16.50 -0.50 -1.49
CA PHE A 158 -16.83 0.88 -1.84
C PHE A 158 -15.66 1.60 -2.53
N TYR A 159 -15.98 2.50 -3.43
CA TYR A 159 -15.00 3.38 -4.08
C TYR A 159 -14.79 4.66 -3.26
N GLY A 160 -13.52 5.13 -3.16
CA GLY A 160 -13.20 6.42 -2.55
C GLY A 160 -12.79 6.33 -1.08
N THR A 161 -12.41 5.15 -0.58
CA THR A 161 -11.92 4.93 0.79
C THR A 161 -10.64 5.72 1.08
N ASP A 162 -9.84 6.02 0.03
CA ASP A 162 -8.68 6.91 0.12
C ASP A 162 -9.04 8.33 0.56
N ALA A 163 -10.18 8.84 0.11
CA ALA A 163 -10.67 10.17 0.52
C ALA A 163 -11.10 10.17 2.00
N GLU A 164 -11.80 9.12 2.43
CA GLU A 164 -12.21 8.92 3.81
C GLU A 164 -11.00 8.85 4.74
N PHE A 165 -10.00 8.03 4.43
CA PHE A 165 -8.78 7.91 5.22
C PHE A 165 -8.01 9.25 5.26
N ARG A 166 -7.89 9.96 4.14
CA ARG A 166 -7.26 11.29 4.09
C ARG A 166 -7.98 12.30 4.99
N ASP A 167 -9.30 12.30 5.03
CA ASP A 167 -10.08 13.21 5.85
C ASP A 167 -9.80 12.98 7.35
N ARG A 168 -9.64 11.72 7.77
CA ARG A 168 -9.22 11.39 9.13
C ARG A 168 -7.75 11.76 9.40
N VAL A 169 -6.87 11.54 8.45
CA VAL A 169 -5.47 11.99 8.55
C VAL A 169 -5.43 13.50 8.83
N ASN A 170 -6.21 14.30 8.10
CA ASN A 170 -6.27 15.76 8.27
C ASN A 170 -6.75 16.21 9.67
N GLN A 171 -7.54 15.38 10.36
CA GLN A 171 -7.98 15.66 11.74
C GLN A 171 -6.88 15.40 12.78
N HIS A 172 -5.91 14.55 12.47
CA HIS A 172 -4.90 14.07 13.42
C HIS A 172 -3.49 14.51 13.13
N ALA A 173 -3.18 14.90 11.89
CA ALA A 173 -1.82 15.18 11.45
C ALA A 173 -1.76 16.17 10.30
N LYS A 174 -0.63 16.87 10.21
CA LYS A 174 -0.30 17.67 9.02
C LYS A 174 0.21 16.75 7.90
N ILE A 175 -0.36 16.90 6.70
CA ILE A 175 0.14 16.25 5.50
C ILE A 175 1.25 17.11 4.88
N VAL A 176 2.41 16.52 4.64
CA VAL A 176 3.59 17.17 4.05
C VAL A 176 3.95 16.47 2.74
N MET A 177 4.08 17.23 1.65
CA MET A 177 4.59 16.73 0.38
C MET A 177 6.12 16.67 0.41
N LEU A 178 6.68 15.52 0.09
CA LEU A 178 8.11 15.33 -0.11
C LEU A 178 8.47 15.56 -1.58
N PRO A 179 9.67 16.08 -1.88
CA PRO A 179 10.15 16.22 -3.26
C PRO A 179 10.53 14.89 -3.91
N GLN A 180 10.65 13.82 -3.11
CA GLN A 180 10.87 12.47 -3.60
C GLN A 180 9.62 11.96 -4.32
N TRP A 181 9.82 11.07 -5.29
CA TRP A 181 8.73 10.52 -6.09
C TRP A 181 8.67 8.99 -6.06
N LEU A 182 7.49 8.49 -6.33
CA LEU A 182 7.23 7.08 -6.63
C LEU A 182 7.03 6.92 -8.15
N ILE A 183 7.36 5.75 -8.68
CA ILE A 183 7.18 5.44 -10.10
C ILE A 183 5.96 4.53 -10.24
N ARG A 184 4.91 5.04 -10.88
CA ARG A 184 3.78 4.22 -11.29
C ARG A 184 4.16 3.40 -12.51
N VAL A 185 3.91 2.10 -12.44
CA VAL A 185 4.04 1.16 -13.57
C VAL A 185 2.64 0.94 -14.15
N PRO A 186 2.38 1.36 -15.40
CA PRO A 186 1.08 1.16 -16.02
C PRO A 186 0.97 -0.25 -16.62
N ARG A 187 -0.26 -0.69 -16.89
CA ARG A 187 -0.55 -1.99 -17.55
C ARG A 187 0.04 -2.10 -18.96
N THR A 188 0.38 -1.00 -19.58
CA THR A 188 1.08 -0.98 -20.88
C THR A 188 2.54 -1.42 -20.80
N VAL A 189 3.13 -1.44 -19.58
CA VAL A 189 4.48 -1.89 -19.26
C VAL A 189 4.45 -3.26 -18.60
N VAL A 190 3.63 -3.43 -17.55
CA VAL A 190 3.41 -4.71 -16.87
C VAL A 190 1.91 -5.03 -16.93
N PRO A 191 1.47 -6.05 -17.67
CA PRO A 191 0.04 -6.29 -17.93
C PRO A 191 -0.83 -6.44 -16.68
N ASP A 192 -0.29 -6.98 -15.60
CA ASP A 192 -0.97 -7.18 -14.32
C ASP A 192 -0.64 -6.10 -13.27
N ALA A 193 -0.05 -4.97 -13.65
CA ALA A 193 0.31 -3.91 -12.72
C ALA A 193 -0.90 -3.38 -11.92
N SER A 194 -2.09 -3.39 -12.49
CA SER A 194 -3.33 -3.01 -11.82
C SER A 194 -4.46 -3.97 -12.22
N THR A 195 -4.88 -4.82 -11.31
CA THR A 195 -5.89 -5.87 -11.54
C THR A 195 -7.18 -5.62 -10.77
N THR A 196 -7.13 -4.84 -9.70
CA THR A 196 -8.23 -4.60 -8.77
C THR A 196 -9.54 -4.16 -9.46
N THR A 197 -9.42 -3.39 -10.55
CA THR A 197 -10.57 -2.88 -11.31
C THR A 197 -11.09 -3.88 -12.35
N TYR A 198 -10.22 -4.78 -12.84
CA TYR A 198 -10.48 -5.56 -14.06
C TYR A 198 -10.54 -7.07 -13.83
N GLY A 199 -9.98 -7.57 -12.73
CA GLY A 199 -9.92 -9.00 -12.43
C GLY A 199 -11.11 -9.53 -11.66
N ARG A 200 -11.86 -8.66 -10.97
CA ARG A 200 -13.01 -9.08 -10.16
C ARG A 200 -14.27 -9.17 -11.01
N LYS A 201 -15.10 -10.17 -10.72
CA LYS A 201 -16.23 -10.67 -11.54
C LYS A 201 -17.26 -9.63 -12.00
N GLU A 202 -17.34 -8.49 -11.35
CA GLU A 202 -18.24 -7.41 -11.76
C GLU A 202 -17.42 -6.21 -12.24
N PRO A 203 -17.69 -5.72 -13.47
CA PRO A 203 -17.07 -4.49 -13.91
C PRO A 203 -17.43 -3.38 -12.92
N MET A 204 -16.39 -2.69 -12.42
CA MET A 204 -16.58 -1.43 -11.74
C MET A 204 -17.06 -0.44 -12.82
N ASP A 205 -18.36 -0.24 -12.95
CA ASP A 205 -18.79 1.00 -13.52
C ASP A 205 -18.54 2.10 -12.47
N ALA A 206 -18.02 3.22 -12.91
CA ALA A 206 -17.77 4.37 -12.05
C ALA A 206 -19.06 4.89 -11.37
N PHE A 207 -20.20 4.36 -11.73
CA PHE A 207 -21.54 4.75 -11.32
C PHE A 207 -22.22 3.73 -10.39
N GLY A 208 -21.80 2.47 -10.40
CA GLY A 208 -22.47 1.39 -9.65
C GLY A 208 -21.98 1.21 -8.21
N MET A 209 -20.83 1.77 -7.83
CA MET A 209 -20.36 1.69 -6.44
C MET A 209 -20.78 2.93 -5.66
N PRO A 210 -21.46 2.78 -4.52
CA PRO A 210 -21.75 3.92 -3.65
C PRO A 210 -20.41 4.54 -3.20
N ARG A 211 -20.36 5.85 -3.20
CA ARG A 211 -19.17 6.56 -2.68
C ARG A 211 -19.15 6.46 -1.16
N VAL A 212 -17.97 6.28 -0.60
CA VAL A 212 -17.76 6.24 0.85
C VAL A 212 -18.37 7.46 1.57
N THR A 213 -18.33 8.63 0.97
CA THR A 213 -18.94 9.83 1.54
C THR A 213 -20.45 9.72 1.76
N ALA A 214 -21.17 9.05 0.84
CA ALA A 214 -22.59 8.82 1.02
C ALA A 214 -22.87 7.76 2.09
N ALA A 215 -22.13 6.66 2.09
CA ALA A 215 -22.22 5.62 3.12
C ALA A 215 -21.90 6.18 4.51
N ARG A 216 -20.86 7.01 4.64
CA ARG A 216 -20.45 7.63 5.90
C ARG A 216 -21.51 8.57 6.47
N ALA A 217 -22.18 9.33 5.64
CA ALA A 217 -23.26 10.24 6.07
C ALA A 217 -24.44 9.51 6.74
N LEU A 218 -24.60 8.22 6.48
CA LEU A 218 -25.67 7.40 7.04
C LEU A 218 -25.31 6.78 8.39
N GLU A 219 -24.06 6.85 8.84
CA GLU A 219 -23.58 6.05 9.96
C GLU A 219 -23.47 6.76 11.33
N GLY A 220 -23.70 8.03 11.44
CA GLY A 220 -23.60 8.75 12.72
C GLY A 220 -22.18 8.81 13.28
N ALA A 221 -22.01 8.72 14.61
CA ALA A 221 -20.69 8.74 15.27
C ALA A 221 -19.82 7.56 14.83
N TRP A 222 -18.62 7.86 14.32
CA TRP A 222 -17.85 6.93 13.54
C TRP A 222 -16.56 6.46 14.23
N THR A 223 -16.44 5.13 14.38
CA THR A 223 -15.20 4.47 14.84
C THR A 223 -14.78 3.43 13.81
N PRO A 224 -13.54 3.50 13.28
CA PRO A 224 -13.06 2.55 12.30
C PRO A 224 -13.08 1.11 12.81
N ARG A 225 -13.50 0.16 11.98
CA ARG A 225 -13.35 -1.26 12.24
C ARG A 225 -12.17 -1.80 11.45
N ARG A 226 -11.33 -2.59 12.11
CA ARG A 226 -10.13 -3.18 11.50
C ARG A 226 -9.99 -4.65 11.86
N LEU A 227 -9.24 -5.39 11.03
CA LEU A 227 -8.92 -6.81 11.19
C LEU A 227 -10.19 -7.67 11.31
N THR A 228 -11.22 -7.31 10.54
CA THR A 228 -12.52 -7.99 10.55
C THR A 228 -12.56 -9.16 9.58
N PHE A 229 -11.63 -9.23 8.63
CA PHE A 229 -11.53 -10.32 7.66
C PHE A 229 -10.56 -11.40 8.16
N PRO A 230 -10.89 -12.70 7.99
CA PRO A 230 -9.96 -13.78 8.29
C PRO A 230 -8.75 -13.71 7.35
N TYR A 231 -7.56 -13.94 7.86
CA TYR A 231 -6.33 -14.00 7.07
C TYR A 231 -5.36 -15.02 7.62
N ARG A 232 -4.42 -15.43 6.78
CA ARG A 232 -3.34 -16.35 7.15
C ARG A 232 -2.00 -15.91 6.57
N LYS A 233 -0.92 -16.34 7.18
CA LYS A 233 0.43 -16.17 6.64
C LYS A 233 0.67 -17.19 5.53
N LEU A 234 1.17 -16.72 4.38
CA LEU A 234 1.59 -17.58 3.26
C LEU A 234 3.10 -17.82 3.25
N PHE A 235 3.88 -16.79 3.58
CA PHE A 235 5.33 -16.81 3.46
C PHE A 235 5.99 -15.93 4.52
N GLU A 236 7.18 -16.32 4.96
CA GLU A 236 8.06 -15.52 5.80
C GLU A 236 9.52 -15.86 5.50
N SER A 237 10.32 -14.82 5.22
CA SER A 237 11.77 -14.93 5.12
C SER A 237 12.41 -13.94 6.10
N PRO A 238 13.26 -14.38 7.02
CA PRO A 238 13.86 -13.50 8.02
C PRO A 238 14.95 -12.58 7.45
N CYS A 239 15.63 -12.96 6.42
CA CYS A 239 16.74 -12.30 5.65
C CYS A 239 17.64 -13.36 5.12
#